data_27601f849252514e8534e2d637b243d8
#
_entry.id   27601f849252514e8534e2d637b243d8
#
_cell.length_a   1.000
_cell.length_b   1.000
_cell.length_c   1.000
_cell.angle_alpha   90.00
_cell.angle_beta   90.00
_cell.angle_gamma   90.00
#
_symmetry.space_group_name_H-M   'P 1'
#
loop_
_entity.id
_entity.type
_entity.pdbx_description
1 polymer ?
#
loop_
_entity_poly.entity_id
_entity_poly.type
_entity_poly.pdbx_seq_one_letter_code
_entity_poly.pdbx_strand_id
1 'polypeptide(L)'
;MSSFDKYTNYDKGVGVSGVIFGADKPVLEVEMNELQEIQNYKLRNALRKFIGNGVSDKSKINYETGTLTLKDCSFIVDGYIINCKDVNYKCDTTAKIYLQVWEENVDYKQVLKEEGYDLSNETKTNYFKDSRSPQETSKRKVVKYTLSQTEDLTKHNLLIVDIVKNNLYNTWRIVCDEINLSLLTNKVGKRVDTHEGCLGLHVDLENFTFTRVGDNRNWKEPNSYNQSPIYGGRKLCLVTDNAEIISYNTNLEENGVLKQDLKIKNKTFTMGTKVQTMVYQPKFYYKREVIKKYKEGDVEYITEYIDYISPVMREGFRTHPAFLTKTGLELQGYLIGAYEGGAEINNAYFDRDENNETISTIGKATSNSKARPLSGSTNNLSFEVARKLCTNRGNKWQQLDINILSAEQLLFTIEYATYNIQYILGNVETSDTNWNYPTPNARITKFTGRQEGLQHGSATYNQVVYRGVVNPYGNIGKYIDNLSYTDELKYDGTTYDIGKTNMVREQNHGYISNFLYNEKLDWINFPKKLNGSSLKPVGDYCFFKTIGDIFFVGKDLQTSHIGSDISHEGIFAYGTRNKSMYSKDVGFRLCSRDSNIVILAED
;
A
#
# COMPACT_ATOMS: atom_id res chain seq x y z
N MET A 1 8.98 -34.58 -18.75
CA MET A 1 9.73 -33.69 -19.68
C MET A 1 9.71 -34.33 -21.04
N SER A 2 9.19 -33.62 -22.06
CA SER A 2 9.24 -34.15 -23.43
C SER A 2 10.69 -34.18 -23.91
N SER A 3 11.00 -35.04 -24.89
CA SER A 3 12.35 -35.11 -25.43
C SER A 3 12.83 -33.81 -26.08
N PHE A 4 11.93 -32.89 -26.38
CA PHE A 4 12.21 -31.56 -26.95
C PHE A 4 12.68 -30.51 -25.93
N ASP A 5 12.36 -30.68 -24.64
CA ASP A 5 12.88 -29.79 -23.60
C ASP A 5 14.39 -29.90 -23.37
N LYS A 6 15.00 -30.94 -23.98
CA LYS A 6 16.46 -31.16 -23.95
C LYS A 6 17.24 -30.31 -24.96
N TYR A 7 16.54 -29.59 -25.86
CA TYR A 7 17.17 -28.84 -26.96
C TYR A 7 17.11 -27.32 -26.77
N THR A 8 16.94 -26.88 -25.55
CA THR A 8 17.09 -25.46 -25.19
C THR A 8 17.81 -25.34 -23.86
N ASN A 9 18.73 -24.38 -23.77
CA ASN A 9 19.43 -24.02 -22.54
C ASN A 9 18.85 -22.74 -21.93
N TYR A 10 17.71 -22.26 -22.44
CA TYR A 10 17.14 -21.02 -21.95
C TYR A 10 16.63 -21.14 -20.52
N ASP A 11 17.28 -20.39 -19.63
CA ASP A 11 16.86 -20.24 -18.24
C ASP A 11 16.27 -18.82 -18.03
N LYS A 12 14.98 -18.78 -17.69
CA LYS A 12 14.23 -17.54 -17.43
C LYS A 12 14.78 -16.74 -16.25
N GLY A 13 15.48 -17.40 -15.31
CA GLY A 13 16.08 -16.77 -14.15
C GLY A 13 17.36 -16.00 -14.45
N VAL A 14 18.05 -16.30 -15.53
CA VAL A 14 19.36 -15.71 -15.86
C VAL A 14 19.26 -14.37 -16.63
N GLY A 15 18.06 -14.01 -17.09
CA GLY A 15 17.84 -12.73 -17.76
C GLY A 15 18.47 -12.59 -19.15
N VAL A 16 18.71 -13.70 -19.85
CA VAL A 16 19.26 -13.72 -21.21
C VAL A 16 18.32 -12.96 -22.16
N SER A 17 18.85 -12.02 -22.93
CA SER A 17 18.09 -11.16 -23.83
C SER A 17 18.18 -11.53 -25.31
N GLY A 18 19.05 -12.43 -25.69
CA GLY A 18 19.24 -12.86 -27.08
C GLY A 18 20.39 -13.85 -27.20
N VAL A 19 20.50 -14.47 -28.38
CA VAL A 19 21.59 -15.36 -28.76
C VAL A 19 22.46 -14.64 -29.79
N ILE A 20 23.78 -14.69 -29.62
CA ILE A 20 24.75 -14.14 -30.57
C ILE A 20 25.43 -15.32 -31.26
N PHE A 21 25.21 -15.45 -32.56
CA PHE A 21 25.87 -16.47 -33.37
C PHE A 21 27.30 -16.07 -33.69
N GLY A 22 28.23 -16.97 -33.48
CA GLY A 22 29.63 -16.77 -33.88
C GLY A 22 29.80 -16.79 -35.39
N ALA A 23 30.62 -15.90 -35.94
CA ALA A 23 30.99 -15.93 -37.36
C ALA A 23 31.67 -17.27 -37.69
N ASP A 24 31.38 -17.83 -38.86
CA ASP A 24 31.94 -19.07 -39.38
C ASP A 24 31.67 -20.32 -38.54
N LYS A 25 30.69 -20.29 -37.62
CA LYS A 25 30.24 -21.46 -36.87
C LYS A 25 28.86 -21.93 -37.31
N PRO A 26 28.59 -23.24 -37.41
CA PRO A 26 27.24 -23.70 -37.67
C PRO A 26 26.31 -23.31 -36.53
N VAL A 27 25.11 -22.86 -36.85
CA VAL A 27 24.06 -22.59 -35.87
C VAL A 27 23.51 -23.89 -35.34
N LEU A 28 23.54 -24.07 -34.03
CA LEU A 28 23.03 -25.27 -33.39
C LEU A 28 21.52 -25.18 -33.18
N GLU A 29 20.86 -26.34 -33.21
CA GLU A 29 19.43 -26.45 -32.90
C GLU A 29 19.09 -25.87 -31.54
N VAL A 30 19.93 -26.08 -30.53
CA VAL A 30 19.77 -25.56 -29.18
C VAL A 30 19.73 -24.03 -29.19
N GLU A 31 20.60 -23.38 -29.98
CA GLU A 31 20.67 -21.91 -30.07
C GLU A 31 19.43 -21.29 -30.75
N MET A 32 18.91 -21.99 -31.77
CA MET A 32 17.67 -21.59 -32.45
C MET A 32 16.45 -21.72 -31.55
N ASN A 33 16.37 -22.84 -30.82
CA ASN A 33 15.29 -23.06 -29.85
C ASN A 33 15.35 -22.06 -28.70
N GLU A 34 16.53 -21.76 -28.19
CA GLU A 34 16.74 -20.73 -27.17
C GLU A 34 16.29 -19.36 -27.65
N LEU A 35 16.65 -18.96 -28.88
CA LEU A 35 16.20 -17.69 -29.46
C LEU A 35 14.66 -17.60 -29.51
N GLN A 36 13.99 -18.67 -29.93
CA GLN A 36 12.53 -18.74 -29.97
C GLN A 36 11.91 -18.62 -28.57
N GLU A 37 12.46 -19.32 -27.59
CA GLU A 37 11.98 -19.24 -26.20
C GLU A 37 12.16 -17.85 -25.61
N ILE A 38 13.30 -17.18 -25.86
CA ILE A 38 13.53 -15.80 -25.45
C ILE A 38 12.47 -14.86 -26.05
N GLN A 39 12.19 -14.98 -27.35
CA GLN A 39 11.19 -14.15 -28.01
C GLN A 39 9.78 -14.39 -27.47
N ASN A 40 9.38 -15.65 -27.32
CA ASN A 40 8.09 -16.03 -26.76
C ASN A 40 7.94 -15.53 -25.31
N TYR A 41 8.98 -15.68 -24.50
CA TYR A 41 8.97 -15.21 -23.12
C TYR A 41 8.82 -13.68 -23.03
N LYS A 42 9.55 -12.93 -23.88
CA LYS A 42 9.42 -11.46 -23.94
C LYS A 42 8.01 -11.04 -24.32
N LEU A 43 7.45 -11.66 -25.36
CA LEU A 43 6.08 -11.35 -25.80
C LEU A 43 5.05 -11.66 -24.71
N ARG A 44 5.11 -12.84 -24.08
CA ARG A 44 4.20 -13.21 -23.00
C ARG A 44 4.32 -12.29 -21.79
N ASN A 45 5.55 -11.93 -21.43
CA ASN A 45 5.75 -10.97 -20.35
C ASN A 45 5.18 -9.59 -20.69
N ALA A 46 5.36 -9.12 -21.92
CA ALA A 46 4.77 -7.89 -22.36
C ALA A 46 3.23 -7.92 -22.29
N LEU A 47 2.61 -8.96 -22.84
CA LEU A 47 1.15 -9.12 -22.78
C LEU A 47 0.65 -9.22 -21.33
N ARG A 48 1.32 -9.99 -20.47
CA ARG A 48 0.97 -10.15 -19.07
C ARG A 48 1.09 -8.84 -18.29
N LYS A 49 2.16 -8.06 -18.54
CA LYS A 49 2.45 -6.82 -17.80
C LYS A 49 1.64 -5.62 -18.30
N PHE A 50 1.40 -5.54 -19.61
CA PHE A 50 0.80 -4.33 -20.19
C PHE A 50 -0.70 -4.44 -20.44
N ILE A 51 -1.18 -5.64 -20.73
CA ILE A 51 -2.60 -5.86 -21.06
C ILE A 51 -3.30 -6.55 -19.90
N GLY A 52 -2.65 -7.52 -19.25
CA GLY A 52 -3.24 -8.36 -18.22
C GLY A 52 -4.10 -9.49 -18.81
N ASN A 53 -4.81 -10.21 -17.93
CA ASN A 53 -5.74 -11.24 -18.30
C ASN A 53 -7.13 -10.65 -18.57
N GLY A 54 -7.82 -11.13 -19.58
CA GLY A 54 -9.17 -10.66 -19.88
C GLY A 54 -9.66 -11.07 -21.27
N VAL A 55 -10.82 -10.51 -21.65
CA VAL A 55 -11.49 -10.75 -22.94
C VAL A 55 -11.50 -9.47 -23.78
N SER A 56 -11.42 -9.63 -25.10
CA SER A 56 -11.45 -8.50 -26.04
C SER A 56 -12.79 -7.74 -26.08
N ASP A 57 -13.89 -8.44 -25.85
CA ASP A 57 -15.25 -7.89 -25.88
C ASP A 57 -16.19 -8.76 -25.04
N LYS A 58 -16.68 -8.23 -23.92
CA LYS A 58 -17.62 -8.92 -23.02
C LYS A 58 -18.98 -9.18 -23.67
N SER A 59 -19.41 -8.39 -24.65
CA SER A 59 -20.68 -8.58 -25.35
C SER A 59 -20.74 -9.87 -26.17
N LYS A 60 -19.57 -10.48 -26.43
CA LYS A 60 -19.44 -11.78 -27.14
C LYS A 60 -19.58 -12.99 -26.24
N ILE A 61 -19.75 -12.79 -24.94
CA ILE A 61 -19.99 -13.85 -23.95
C ILE A 61 -21.46 -13.82 -23.56
N ASN A 62 -22.16 -14.91 -23.79
CA ASN A 62 -23.57 -15.04 -23.41
C ASN A 62 -23.83 -16.36 -22.68
N TYR A 63 -24.77 -16.35 -21.74
CA TYR A 63 -25.23 -17.56 -21.06
C TYR A 63 -26.75 -17.62 -21.08
N GLU A 64 -27.27 -18.56 -21.84
CA GLU A 64 -28.69 -18.79 -22.00
C GLU A 64 -29.00 -20.29 -21.94
N THR A 65 -30.14 -20.64 -21.34
CA THR A 65 -30.69 -22.00 -21.30
C THR A 65 -29.68 -23.07 -20.86
N GLY A 66 -28.79 -22.74 -19.91
CA GLY A 66 -27.77 -23.67 -19.41
C GLY A 66 -26.55 -23.84 -20.33
N THR A 67 -26.37 -22.94 -21.31
CA THR A 67 -25.26 -22.98 -22.24
C THR A 67 -24.52 -21.64 -22.24
N LEU A 68 -23.20 -21.69 -21.95
CA LEU A 68 -22.29 -20.58 -22.15
C LEU A 68 -21.83 -20.58 -23.60
N THR A 69 -21.98 -19.46 -24.28
CA THR A 69 -21.56 -19.25 -25.67
C THR A 69 -20.48 -18.16 -25.73
N LEU A 70 -19.36 -18.45 -26.39
CA LEU A 70 -18.30 -17.49 -26.72
C LEU A 70 -18.30 -17.30 -28.24
N LYS A 71 -18.64 -16.07 -28.72
CA LYS A 71 -18.77 -15.79 -30.15
C LYS A 71 -17.66 -14.87 -30.61
N ASP A 72 -16.72 -15.38 -31.40
CA ASP A 72 -15.65 -14.61 -32.05
C ASP A 72 -14.98 -13.57 -31.11
N CYS A 73 -14.48 -14.07 -30.00
CA CYS A 73 -13.79 -13.27 -28.99
C CYS A 73 -12.40 -13.81 -28.72
N SER A 74 -11.49 -12.90 -28.38
CA SER A 74 -10.12 -13.24 -28.01
C SER A 74 -9.91 -13.02 -26.51
N PHE A 75 -9.15 -13.91 -25.89
CA PHE A 75 -8.73 -13.82 -24.51
C PHE A 75 -7.22 -13.68 -24.40
N ILE A 76 -6.77 -13.01 -23.39
CA ILE A 76 -5.37 -13.07 -22.91
C ILE A 76 -5.38 -13.78 -21.56
N VAL A 77 -4.64 -14.86 -21.46
CA VAL A 77 -4.49 -15.66 -20.23
C VAL A 77 -3.00 -15.87 -19.99
N ASP A 78 -2.46 -15.20 -18.98
CA ASP A 78 -1.02 -15.26 -18.63
C ASP A 78 -0.07 -15.03 -19.82
N GLY A 79 -0.46 -14.11 -20.70
CA GLY A 79 0.30 -13.74 -21.90
C GLY A 79 0.08 -14.64 -23.11
N TYR A 80 -0.78 -15.65 -23.02
CA TYR A 80 -1.25 -16.41 -24.17
C TYR A 80 -2.44 -15.72 -24.81
N ILE A 81 -2.45 -15.62 -26.14
CA ILE A 81 -3.59 -15.11 -26.91
C ILE A 81 -4.40 -16.30 -27.40
N ILE A 82 -5.67 -16.32 -27.04
CA ILE A 82 -6.63 -17.38 -27.39
C ILE A 82 -7.74 -16.78 -28.21
N ASN A 83 -7.94 -17.28 -29.40
CA ASN A 83 -9.04 -16.88 -30.27
C ASN A 83 -10.14 -17.95 -30.19
N CYS A 84 -11.28 -17.60 -29.61
CA CYS A 84 -12.45 -18.47 -29.50
C CYS A 84 -13.43 -18.15 -30.62
N LYS A 85 -13.71 -19.13 -31.46
CA LYS A 85 -14.74 -19.04 -32.50
C LYS A 85 -15.87 -19.98 -32.13
N ASP A 86 -17.07 -19.43 -31.90
CA ASP A 86 -18.32 -20.19 -31.67
C ASP A 86 -18.21 -21.39 -30.71
N VAL A 87 -17.65 -21.11 -29.54
CA VAL A 87 -17.51 -22.13 -28.48
C VAL A 87 -18.77 -22.18 -27.65
N ASN A 88 -19.38 -23.38 -27.53
CA ASN A 88 -20.54 -23.64 -26.68
C ASN A 88 -20.15 -24.60 -25.55
N TYR A 89 -20.47 -24.24 -24.31
CA TYR A 89 -20.20 -25.04 -23.13
C TYR A 89 -21.47 -25.21 -22.29
N LYS A 90 -21.92 -26.45 -22.13
CA LYS A 90 -23.12 -26.77 -21.33
C LYS A 90 -22.79 -26.78 -19.84
N CYS A 91 -23.54 -26.01 -19.07
CA CYS A 91 -23.42 -25.92 -17.62
C CYS A 91 -24.78 -25.57 -17.00
N ASP A 92 -25.49 -26.57 -16.48
CA ASP A 92 -26.84 -26.40 -15.91
C ASP A 92 -26.87 -26.26 -14.39
N THR A 93 -25.74 -26.10 -13.75
CA THR A 93 -25.58 -26.00 -12.29
C THR A 93 -24.95 -24.69 -11.88
N THR A 94 -25.03 -24.36 -10.59
CA THR A 94 -24.17 -23.31 -10.00
C THR A 94 -22.72 -23.68 -10.18
N ALA A 95 -21.96 -22.87 -10.89
CA ALA A 95 -20.57 -23.14 -11.18
C ALA A 95 -19.78 -21.88 -11.56
N LYS A 96 -18.48 -21.93 -11.35
CA LYS A 96 -17.50 -21.00 -11.93
C LYS A 96 -16.93 -21.63 -13.19
N ILE A 97 -16.89 -20.90 -14.29
CA ILE A 97 -16.36 -21.38 -15.56
C ILE A 97 -15.00 -20.74 -15.81
N TYR A 98 -13.99 -21.57 -15.96
CA TYR A 98 -12.60 -21.19 -16.23
C TYR A 98 -12.23 -21.51 -17.68
N LEU A 99 -11.49 -20.59 -18.31
CA LEU A 99 -10.74 -20.86 -19.54
C LEU A 99 -9.36 -21.36 -19.13
N GLN A 100 -9.06 -22.60 -19.42
CA GLN A 100 -7.79 -23.25 -19.15
C GLN A 100 -6.94 -23.26 -20.41
N VAL A 101 -5.67 -22.87 -20.29
CA VAL A 101 -4.75 -22.69 -21.41
C VAL A 101 -3.43 -23.40 -21.11
N TRP A 102 -2.89 -24.13 -22.10
CA TRP A 102 -1.59 -24.79 -22.01
C TRP A 102 -0.90 -24.88 -23.37
N GLU A 103 0.39 -25.17 -23.39
CA GLU A 103 1.15 -25.48 -24.59
C GLU A 103 1.27 -27.01 -24.78
N GLU A 104 1.17 -27.44 -26.01
CA GLU A 104 1.35 -28.84 -26.41
C GLU A 104 2.29 -28.94 -27.62
N ASN A 105 3.19 -29.93 -27.59
CA ASN A 105 4.04 -30.23 -28.73
C ASN A 105 3.31 -31.22 -29.65
N VAL A 106 2.99 -30.81 -30.84
CA VAL A 106 2.25 -31.59 -31.83
C VAL A 106 3.08 -31.84 -33.08
N ASP A 107 2.79 -32.98 -33.75
CA ASP A 107 3.38 -33.28 -35.05
C ASP A 107 2.70 -32.47 -36.18
N TYR A 108 3.34 -32.43 -37.36
CA TYR A 108 2.82 -31.64 -38.49
C TYR A 108 1.45 -32.11 -38.97
N LYS A 109 1.16 -33.43 -38.89
CA LYS A 109 -0.13 -33.98 -39.32
C LYS A 109 -1.28 -33.50 -38.47
N GLN A 110 -1.05 -33.41 -37.17
CA GLN A 110 -2.04 -32.87 -36.23
C GLN A 110 -2.32 -31.40 -36.49
N VAL A 111 -1.28 -30.58 -36.75
CA VAL A 111 -1.45 -29.15 -37.10
C VAL A 111 -2.27 -29.00 -38.37
N LEU A 112 -1.92 -29.72 -39.44
CA LEU A 112 -2.64 -29.66 -40.70
C LEU A 112 -4.10 -30.08 -40.56
N LYS A 113 -4.39 -31.12 -39.77
CA LYS A 113 -5.75 -31.57 -39.52
C LYS A 113 -6.56 -30.52 -38.78
N GLU A 114 -5.97 -29.88 -37.78
CA GLU A 114 -6.63 -28.81 -37.00
C GLU A 114 -6.87 -27.56 -37.83
N GLU A 115 -6.00 -27.25 -38.78
CA GLU A 115 -6.18 -26.17 -39.75
C GLU A 115 -7.13 -26.51 -40.90
N GLY A 116 -7.70 -27.70 -40.92
CA GLY A 116 -8.69 -28.17 -41.91
C GLY A 116 -8.09 -28.56 -43.27
N TYR A 117 -6.78 -28.86 -43.32
CA TYR A 117 -6.16 -29.38 -44.53
C TYR A 117 -6.48 -30.85 -44.77
N ASP A 118 -6.75 -31.17 -46.02
CA ASP A 118 -6.89 -32.55 -46.46
C ASP A 118 -5.50 -33.25 -46.50
N LEU A 119 -5.30 -34.17 -45.58
CA LEU A 119 -4.05 -34.94 -45.46
C LEU A 119 -3.81 -35.91 -46.60
N SER A 120 -4.78 -36.15 -47.50
CA SER A 120 -4.62 -36.99 -48.70
C SER A 120 -3.86 -36.26 -49.82
N ASN A 121 -3.67 -34.94 -49.73
CA ASN A 121 -2.96 -34.14 -50.70
C ASN A 121 -1.45 -34.10 -50.40
N GLU A 122 -0.66 -34.94 -51.06
CA GLU A 122 0.78 -35.04 -50.87
C GLU A 122 1.57 -33.74 -51.03
N THR A 123 1.10 -32.82 -51.87
CA THR A 123 1.82 -31.57 -52.15
C THR A 123 1.84 -30.65 -50.93
N LYS A 124 0.77 -30.63 -50.11
CA LYS A 124 0.69 -29.82 -48.87
C LYS A 124 1.34 -30.49 -47.67
N THR A 125 1.36 -31.84 -47.61
CA THR A 125 2.02 -32.56 -46.53
C THR A 125 3.55 -32.44 -46.60
N ASN A 126 4.13 -32.14 -47.77
CA ASN A 126 5.57 -31.95 -47.95
C ASN A 126 6.10 -30.61 -47.41
N TYR A 127 5.25 -29.67 -47.05
CA TYR A 127 5.69 -28.36 -46.56
C TYR A 127 6.46 -28.43 -45.21
N PHE A 128 6.25 -29.47 -44.44
CA PHE A 128 6.88 -29.68 -43.13
C PHE A 128 7.93 -30.78 -43.10
N LYS A 129 8.21 -31.37 -44.27
CA LYS A 129 9.23 -32.43 -44.41
C LYS A 129 10.46 -31.86 -45.10
N ASP A 130 11.64 -32.21 -44.60
CA ASP A 130 12.86 -32.01 -45.35
C ASP A 130 12.82 -32.97 -46.56
N SER A 131 13.01 -32.41 -47.78
CA SER A 131 13.03 -33.19 -49.02
C SER A 131 14.13 -34.27 -49.05
N ARG A 132 15.10 -34.18 -48.15
CA ARG A 132 16.24 -35.09 -48.00
C ARG A 132 16.01 -36.19 -46.96
N SER A 133 14.93 -36.11 -46.18
CA SER A 133 14.60 -37.09 -45.13
C SER A 133 13.12 -37.42 -45.13
N PRO A 134 12.75 -38.72 -45.11
CA PRO A 134 11.35 -39.15 -44.99
C PRO A 134 10.80 -38.94 -43.56
N GLN A 135 11.64 -38.53 -42.63
CA GLN A 135 11.25 -38.37 -41.23
C GLN A 135 10.83 -36.94 -40.94
N GLU A 136 9.97 -36.78 -39.96
CA GLU A 136 9.60 -35.47 -39.43
C GLU A 136 10.82 -34.81 -38.75
N THR A 137 11.17 -33.61 -39.20
CA THR A 137 12.36 -32.91 -38.74
C THR A 137 12.09 -31.99 -37.58
N SER A 138 10.81 -31.64 -37.28
CA SER A 138 10.48 -30.76 -36.19
C SER A 138 9.04 -30.94 -35.71
N LYS A 139 8.81 -30.69 -34.41
CA LYS A 139 7.47 -30.56 -33.84
C LYS A 139 7.06 -29.09 -33.73
N ARG A 140 5.77 -28.83 -33.55
CA ARG A 140 5.22 -27.49 -33.40
C ARG A 140 4.67 -27.35 -31.97
N LYS A 141 4.94 -26.23 -31.34
CA LYS A 141 4.25 -25.82 -30.13
C LYS A 141 2.94 -25.16 -30.52
N VAL A 142 1.84 -25.67 -30.05
CA VAL A 142 0.50 -25.06 -30.20
C VAL A 142 -0.07 -24.73 -28.85
N VAL A 143 -0.82 -23.63 -28.81
CA VAL A 143 -1.56 -23.20 -27.62
C VAL A 143 -2.93 -23.84 -27.67
N LYS A 144 -3.27 -24.64 -26.67
CA LYS A 144 -4.56 -25.31 -26.52
C LYS A 144 -5.36 -24.63 -25.42
N TYR A 145 -6.68 -24.75 -25.50
CA TYR A 145 -7.57 -24.27 -24.46
C TYR A 145 -8.79 -25.17 -24.30
N THR A 146 -9.42 -25.09 -23.14
CA THR A 146 -10.70 -25.72 -22.84
C THR A 146 -11.47 -24.90 -21.81
N LEU A 147 -12.80 -25.08 -21.76
CA LEU A 147 -13.63 -24.56 -20.67
C LEU A 147 -13.81 -25.65 -19.61
N SER A 148 -13.76 -25.26 -18.33
CA SER A 148 -13.89 -26.19 -17.20
C SER A 148 -14.61 -25.53 -16.03
N GLN A 149 -15.29 -26.33 -15.20
CA GLN A 149 -15.88 -25.89 -13.92
C GLN A 149 -14.88 -25.94 -12.75
N THR A 150 -13.73 -26.51 -12.96
CA THR A 150 -12.66 -26.63 -11.94
C THR A 150 -11.37 -26.05 -12.46
N GLU A 151 -10.58 -25.45 -11.56
CA GLU A 151 -9.21 -25.06 -11.87
C GLU A 151 -8.31 -26.28 -12.03
N ASP A 152 -7.42 -26.22 -13.01
CA ASP A 152 -6.33 -27.18 -13.17
C ASP A 152 -5.01 -26.44 -12.90
N LEU A 153 -4.39 -26.72 -11.77
CA LEU A 153 -3.15 -26.06 -11.34
C LEU A 153 -1.95 -26.30 -12.25
N THR A 154 -2.06 -27.26 -13.19
CA THR A 154 -1.02 -27.51 -14.21
C THR A 154 -1.18 -26.63 -15.45
N LYS A 155 -2.25 -25.87 -15.54
CA LYS A 155 -2.60 -24.99 -16.66
C LYS A 155 -2.75 -23.55 -16.21
N HIS A 156 -2.73 -22.63 -17.17
CA HIS A 156 -3.10 -21.25 -16.94
C HIS A 156 -4.63 -21.13 -16.90
N ASN A 157 -5.17 -20.52 -15.85
CA ASN A 157 -6.61 -20.43 -15.64
C ASN A 157 -7.08 -18.98 -15.63
N LEU A 158 -8.16 -18.69 -16.33
CA LEU A 158 -8.88 -17.43 -16.27
C LEU A 158 -10.35 -17.70 -15.92
N LEU A 159 -10.81 -17.21 -14.78
CA LEU A 159 -12.24 -17.25 -14.43
C LEU A 159 -13.00 -16.31 -15.35
N ILE A 160 -13.92 -16.84 -16.18
CA ILE A 160 -14.68 -16.07 -17.16
C ILE A 160 -16.05 -15.70 -16.63
N VAL A 161 -16.79 -16.69 -16.12
CA VAL A 161 -18.18 -16.55 -15.74
C VAL A 161 -18.45 -17.22 -14.39
N ASP A 162 -19.27 -16.56 -13.59
CA ASP A 162 -19.80 -17.06 -12.32
C ASP A 162 -21.32 -17.22 -12.48
N ILE A 163 -21.81 -18.45 -12.35
CA ILE A 163 -23.20 -18.85 -12.53
C ILE A 163 -23.76 -19.23 -11.16
N VAL A 164 -24.83 -18.58 -10.72
CA VAL A 164 -25.53 -18.91 -9.48
C VAL A 164 -26.96 -19.31 -9.82
N LYS A 165 -27.27 -20.59 -9.62
CA LYS A 165 -28.63 -21.11 -9.73
C LYS A 165 -29.20 -21.37 -8.35
N ASN A 166 -30.35 -20.82 -8.07
CA ASN A 166 -31.18 -21.18 -6.92
C ASN A 166 -32.62 -21.40 -7.38
N ASN A 167 -33.46 -21.94 -6.50
CA ASN A 167 -34.87 -22.28 -6.82
C ASN A 167 -35.75 -21.07 -7.21
N LEU A 168 -35.24 -19.83 -7.06
CA LEU A 168 -36.00 -18.60 -7.29
C LEU A 168 -35.41 -17.76 -8.42
N TYR A 169 -34.04 -17.78 -8.60
CA TYR A 169 -33.35 -16.92 -9.56
C TYR A 169 -32.17 -17.64 -10.21
N ASN A 170 -32.09 -17.52 -11.52
CA ASN A 170 -30.88 -17.87 -12.26
C ASN A 170 -30.12 -16.58 -12.57
N THR A 171 -28.98 -16.36 -11.93
CA THR A 171 -28.13 -15.20 -12.19
C THR A 171 -26.78 -15.67 -12.70
N TRP A 172 -26.22 -14.90 -13.61
CA TRP A 172 -24.86 -15.09 -14.08
C TRP A 172 -24.19 -13.76 -14.28
N ARG A 173 -22.86 -13.74 -14.18
CA ARG A 173 -22.06 -12.55 -14.42
C ARG A 173 -20.74 -12.91 -15.08
N ILE A 174 -20.27 -12.05 -15.96
CA ILE A 174 -18.91 -12.11 -16.50
C ILE A 174 -17.96 -11.57 -15.43
N VAL A 175 -16.97 -12.36 -15.07
CA VAL A 175 -16.00 -12.04 -13.99
C VAL A 175 -14.67 -11.54 -14.56
N CYS A 176 -14.25 -12.04 -15.73
CA CYS A 176 -13.02 -11.57 -16.36
C CYS A 176 -13.15 -10.11 -16.82
N ASP A 177 -12.04 -9.39 -16.81
CA ASP A 177 -11.99 -8.01 -17.28
C ASP A 177 -12.09 -7.92 -18.80
N GLU A 178 -12.63 -6.82 -19.31
CA GLU A 178 -12.54 -6.49 -20.72
C GLU A 178 -11.19 -5.86 -21.01
N ILE A 179 -10.51 -6.37 -22.05
CA ILE A 179 -9.22 -5.85 -22.46
C ILE A 179 -9.45 -4.54 -23.20
N ASN A 180 -9.23 -3.44 -22.51
CA ASN A 180 -9.39 -2.13 -23.11
C ASN A 180 -8.16 -1.75 -23.95
N LEU A 181 -8.26 -1.96 -25.27
CA LEU A 181 -7.23 -1.56 -26.24
C LEU A 181 -6.97 -0.04 -26.25
N SER A 182 -7.92 0.79 -25.82
CA SER A 182 -7.70 2.23 -25.67
C SER A 182 -6.76 2.54 -24.50
N LEU A 183 -6.70 1.67 -23.49
CA LEU A 183 -5.66 1.72 -22.46
C LEU A 183 -4.27 1.39 -23.02
N LEU A 184 -4.18 0.60 -24.09
CA LEU A 184 -2.91 0.33 -24.79
C LEU A 184 -2.42 1.56 -25.55
N THR A 185 -3.27 2.25 -26.29
CA THR A 185 -2.91 3.49 -26.97
C THR A 185 -2.58 4.62 -26.00
N ASN A 186 -3.27 4.69 -24.88
CA ASN A 186 -2.94 5.63 -23.81
C ASN A 186 -1.70 5.22 -22.98
N LYS A 187 -1.41 3.92 -22.85
CA LYS A 187 -0.21 3.40 -22.16
C LYS A 187 1.02 3.28 -23.06
N VAL A 188 0.87 3.01 -24.34
CA VAL A 188 1.98 2.95 -25.32
C VAL A 188 2.39 4.34 -25.77
N GLY A 189 1.48 5.32 -25.74
CA GLY A 189 1.82 6.74 -25.89
C GLY A 189 2.39 7.39 -24.62
N LYS A 190 2.14 6.80 -23.47
CA LYS A 190 2.79 7.13 -22.19
C LYS A 190 3.81 6.02 -21.88
N ARG A 191 5.08 6.37 -21.81
CA ARG A 191 6.24 5.54 -21.42
C ARG A 191 5.85 4.18 -20.83
N VAL A 192 6.41 3.11 -21.39
CA VAL A 192 6.47 1.79 -20.77
C VAL A 192 6.70 1.96 -19.27
N ASP A 193 5.78 1.46 -18.45
CA ASP A 193 5.90 1.57 -17.00
C ASP A 193 7.18 0.85 -16.55
N THR A 194 8.26 1.61 -16.40
CA THR A 194 9.57 1.13 -15.97
C THR A 194 9.63 0.85 -14.46
N HIS A 195 8.47 0.81 -13.79
CA HIS A 195 8.35 0.70 -12.34
C HIS A 195 8.25 -0.75 -11.86
N GLU A 196 8.91 -1.69 -12.54
CA GLU A 196 9.11 -3.05 -12.05
C GLU A 196 9.83 -3.02 -10.68
N GLY A 197 9.31 -3.75 -9.70
CA GLY A 197 9.80 -3.71 -8.31
C GLY A 197 9.35 -2.48 -7.51
N CYS A 198 8.34 -1.75 -7.97
CA CYS A 198 7.70 -0.66 -7.26
C CYS A 198 6.27 -1.02 -6.88
N LEU A 199 5.83 -0.49 -5.76
CA LEU A 199 4.42 -0.54 -5.37
C LEU A 199 3.79 0.81 -5.68
N GLY A 200 2.57 0.82 -6.19
CA GLY A 200 1.94 2.07 -6.58
C GLY A 200 0.42 2.07 -6.48
N LEU A 201 -0.13 3.27 -6.51
CA LEU A 201 -1.55 3.53 -6.51
C LEU A 201 -1.89 4.65 -7.50
N HIS A 202 -2.72 4.33 -8.47
CA HIS A 202 -3.36 5.32 -9.34
C HIS A 202 -4.63 5.82 -8.65
N VAL A 203 -4.70 7.12 -8.47
CA VAL A 203 -5.82 7.82 -7.82
C VAL A 203 -6.49 8.72 -8.84
N ASP A 204 -7.78 8.54 -9.01
CA ASP A 204 -8.66 9.43 -9.77
C ASP A 204 -9.76 9.93 -8.83
N LEU A 205 -9.63 11.18 -8.39
CA LEU A 205 -10.56 11.80 -7.43
C LEU A 205 -11.85 12.28 -8.09
N GLU A 206 -11.88 12.45 -9.42
CA GLU A 206 -13.10 12.84 -10.14
C GLU A 206 -14.07 11.66 -10.25
N ASN A 207 -13.53 10.47 -10.53
CA ASN A 207 -14.30 9.24 -10.64
C ASN A 207 -14.31 8.41 -9.36
N PHE A 208 -13.63 8.85 -8.30
CA PHE A 208 -13.48 8.16 -7.02
C PHE A 208 -12.92 6.74 -7.19
N THR A 209 -11.93 6.59 -8.06
CA THR A 209 -11.29 5.29 -8.28
C THR A 209 -9.85 5.26 -7.77
N PHE A 210 -9.53 4.13 -7.12
CA PHE A 210 -8.23 3.85 -6.54
C PHE A 210 -7.76 2.51 -7.08
N THR A 211 -6.77 2.52 -7.97
CA THR A 211 -6.30 1.31 -8.63
C THR A 211 -4.85 1.05 -8.31
N ARG A 212 -4.55 -0.09 -7.71
CA ARG A 212 -3.17 -0.51 -7.47
C ARG A 212 -2.43 -0.72 -8.78
N VAL A 213 -1.20 -0.23 -8.87
CA VAL A 213 -0.34 -0.33 -10.05
C VAL A 213 1.06 -0.79 -9.65
N GLY A 214 1.84 -1.29 -10.61
CA GLY A 214 3.13 -1.89 -10.30
C GLY A 214 2.99 -3.31 -9.74
N ASP A 215 3.92 -3.74 -8.90
CA ASP A 215 3.98 -5.12 -8.40
C ASP A 215 2.80 -5.48 -7.48
N ASN A 216 2.18 -4.48 -6.84
CA ASN A 216 1.04 -4.69 -5.93
C ASN A 216 -0.32 -4.72 -6.64
N ARG A 217 -0.38 -4.75 -7.97
CA ARG A 217 -1.64 -4.74 -8.72
C ARG A 217 -2.65 -5.80 -8.26
N ASN A 218 -2.16 -6.99 -7.93
CA ASN A 218 -3.00 -8.13 -7.51
C ASN A 218 -2.78 -8.53 -6.04
N TRP A 219 -2.15 -7.67 -5.26
CA TRP A 219 -1.88 -8.00 -3.86
C TRP A 219 -3.14 -7.82 -3.01
N LYS A 220 -3.25 -8.66 -1.98
CA LYS A 220 -4.30 -8.58 -0.96
C LYS A 220 -3.69 -8.18 0.38
N GLU A 221 -4.36 -7.30 1.07
CA GLU A 221 -3.96 -6.82 2.38
C GLU A 221 -4.16 -7.89 3.47
N PRO A 222 -3.38 -7.86 4.52
CA PRO A 222 -2.03 -7.30 4.66
C PRO A 222 -0.95 -8.25 4.16
N ASN A 223 -1.31 -9.53 3.87
CA ASN A 223 -0.37 -10.64 3.68
C ASN A 223 0.58 -10.45 2.49
N SER A 224 0.05 -9.99 1.35
CA SER A 224 0.87 -9.78 0.16
C SER A 224 1.90 -8.67 0.37
N TYR A 225 1.53 -7.60 1.09
CA TYR A 225 2.42 -6.48 1.37
C TYR A 225 3.58 -6.85 2.30
N ASN A 226 3.41 -7.87 3.16
CA ASN A 226 4.49 -8.37 4.01
C ASN A 226 5.68 -8.96 3.23
N GLN A 227 5.52 -9.22 1.94
CA GLN A 227 6.61 -9.66 1.06
C GLN A 227 7.53 -8.51 0.64
N SER A 228 7.04 -7.27 0.68
CA SER A 228 7.85 -6.10 0.33
C SER A 228 8.81 -5.74 1.47
N PRO A 229 10.08 -5.43 1.17
CA PRO A 229 11.02 -4.92 2.18
C PRO A 229 10.53 -3.65 2.89
N ILE A 230 9.65 -2.87 2.26
CA ILE A 230 9.07 -1.64 2.84
C ILE A 230 8.12 -1.98 3.98
N TYR A 231 7.14 -2.87 3.73
CA TYR A 231 6.14 -3.26 4.73
C TYR A 231 6.61 -4.42 5.61
N GLY A 232 7.21 -5.44 5.02
CA GLY A 232 7.76 -6.60 5.75
C GLY A 232 9.00 -6.27 6.58
N GLY A 233 9.73 -5.23 6.18
CA GLY A 233 10.87 -4.71 6.92
C GLY A 233 10.50 -3.83 8.11
N ARG A 234 9.22 -3.48 8.28
CA ARG A 234 8.71 -2.73 9.44
C ARG A 234 8.78 -3.62 10.67
N LYS A 235 9.38 -3.12 11.76
CA LYS A 235 9.64 -3.89 12.99
C LYS A 235 9.16 -3.16 14.22
N LEU A 236 8.45 -3.87 15.10
CA LEU A 236 8.24 -3.41 16.47
C LEU A 236 9.52 -3.66 17.26
N CYS A 237 9.98 -2.69 18.04
CA CYS A 237 11.28 -2.75 18.69
C CYS A 237 11.33 -2.03 20.03
N LEU A 238 12.28 -2.44 20.86
CA LEU A 238 12.69 -1.74 22.07
C LEU A 238 13.86 -0.83 21.76
N VAL A 239 13.74 0.42 22.17
CA VAL A 239 14.69 1.49 21.84
C VAL A 239 15.12 2.20 23.11
N THR A 240 16.44 2.37 23.32
CA THR A 240 16.99 3.13 24.46
C THR A 240 16.81 4.63 24.26
N ASP A 241 17.03 5.43 25.31
CA ASP A 241 17.02 6.91 25.24
C ASP A 241 18.03 7.47 24.22
N ASN A 242 19.07 6.71 23.87
CA ASN A 242 20.05 7.04 22.84
C ASN A 242 19.61 6.69 21.41
N ALA A 243 18.33 6.31 21.20
CA ALA A 243 17.80 5.84 19.93
C ALA A 243 18.54 4.59 19.39
N GLU A 244 18.97 3.68 20.27
CA GLU A 244 19.54 2.39 19.92
C GLU A 244 18.43 1.32 19.92
N ILE A 245 18.17 0.67 18.80
CA ILE A 245 17.26 -0.46 18.70
C ILE A 245 17.99 -1.68 19.28
N ILE A 246 17.52 -2.16 20.41
CA ILE A 246 18.19 -3.24 21.16
C ILE A 246 17.47 -4.58 21.08
N SER A 247 16.20 -4.61 20.73
CA SER A 247 15.45 -5.85 20.57
C SER A 247 14.23 -5.68 19.70
N TYR A 248 13.92 -6.69 18.89
CA TYR A 248 12.63 -6.85 18.23
C TYR A 248 11.63 -7.67 19.06
N ASN A 249 12.09 -8.26 20.16
CA ASN A 249 11.21 -8.92 21.14
C ASN A 249 10.76 -7.94 22.22
N THR A 250 9.60 -7.33 22.03
CA THR A 250 9.03 -6.37 23.00
C THR A 250 8.50 -7.01 24.28
N ASN A 251 8.47 -8.35 24.37
CA ASN A 251 8.15 -9.04 25.62
C ASN A 251 9.26 -8.93 26.68
N LEU A 252 10.44 -8.45 26.30
CA LEU A 252 11.54 -8.17 27.24
C LEU A 252 11.33 -6.88 28.03
N GLU A 253 10.30 -6.09 27.71
CA GLU A 253 9.95 -4.86 28.40
C GLU A 253 8.81 -5.08 29.40
N GLU A 254 8.92 -4.43 30.55
CA GLU A 254 7.85 -4.27 31.52
C GLU A 254 7.94 -2.87 32.16
N ASN A 255 6.84 -2.12 32.13
CA ASN A 255 6.77 -0.78 32.70
C ASN A 255 7.87 0.18 32.19
N GLY A 256 8.22 0.09 30.89
CA GLY A 256 9.22 0.95 30.24
C GLY A 256 10.67 0.63 30.56
N VAL A 257 10.94 -0.55 31.14
CA VAL A 257 12.29 -1.01 31.46
C VAL A 257 12.49 -2.46 31.03
N LEU A 258 13.73 -2.86 30.81
CA LEU A 258 14.08 -4.26 30.57
C LEU A 258 13.81 -5.11 31.82
N LYS A 259 13.18 -6.27 31.64
CA LYS A 259 12.91 -7.27 32.68
C LYS A 259 14.12 -8.12 33.06
N GLN A 260 15.12 -8.15 32.19
CA GLN A 260 16.32 -8.96 32.33
C GLN A 260 17.48 -8.30 31.59
N ASP A 261 18.69 -8.73 31.90
CA ASP A 261 19.88 -8.31 31.17
C ASP A 261 19.81 -8.77 29.71
N LEU A 262 20.21 -7.89 28.80
CA LEU A 262 20.25 -8.14 27.38
C LEU A 262 21.66 -7.90 26.86
N LYS A 263 22.31 -8.95 26.39
CA LYS A 263 23.64 -8.87 25.78
C LYS A 263 23.53 -8.93 24.27
N ILE A 264 24.01 -7.89 23.62
CA ILE A 264 23.97 -7.78 22.15
C ILE A 264 25.35 -7.33 21.67
N LYS A 265 25.97 -8.15 20.84
CA LYS A 265 27.36 -7.90 20.38
C LYS A 265 28.27 -7.67 21.60
N ASN A 266 28.92 -6.53 21.68
CA ASN A 266 29.84 -6.16 22.77
C ASN A 266 29.19 -5.24 23.82
N LYS A 267 27.87 -5.06 23.79
CA LYS A 267 27.12 -4.24 24.76
C LYS A 267 26.25 -5.10 25.66
N THR A 268 26.17 -4.74 26.91
CA THR A 268 25.22 -5.31 27.88
C THR A 268 24.30 -4.20 28.37
N PHE A 269 23.00 -4.42 28.20
CA PHE A 269 21.94 -3.59 28.76
C PHE A 269 21.37 -4.33 29.97
N THR A 270 21.54 -3.77 31.14
CA THR A 270 21.13 -4.41 32.39
C THR A 270 19.62 -4.34 32.57
N MET A 271 19.09 -5.27 33.36
CA MET A 271 17.72 -5.19 33.87
C MET A 271 17.47 -3.80 34.47
N GLY A 272 16.30 -3.23 34.21
CA GLY A 272 15.96 -1.86 34.60
C GLY A 272 16.39 -0.77 33.62
N THR A 273 17.13 -1.11 32.55
CA THR A 273 17.43 -0.13 31.47
C THR A 273 16.13 0.43 30.89
N LYS A 274 16.01 1.75 30.83
CA LYS A 274 14.88 2.47 30.24
C LYS A 274 14.76 2.19 28.75
N VAL A 275 13.57 1.83 28.28
CA VAL A 275 13.27 1.56 26.86
C VAL A 275 11.93 2.12 26.43
N GLN A 276 11.84 2.47 25.16
CA GLN A 276 10.61 2.87 24.49
C GLN A 276 10.18 1.78 23.52
N THR A 277 8.88 1.48 23.47
CA THR A 277 8.34 0.59 22.45
C THR A 277 8.00 1.39 21.21
N MET A 278 8.75 1.15 20.14
CA MET A 278 8.67 1.91 18.89
C MET A 278 8.40 0.97 17.71
N VAL A 279 7.94 1.55 16.62
CA VAL A 279 7.91 0.90 15.30
C VAL A 279 9.01 1.51 14.46
N TYR A 280 9.94 0.69 14.01
CA TYR A 280 10.94 1.07 13.01
C TYR A 280 10.36 0.88 11.62
N GLN A 281 10.40 1.94 10.80
CA GLN A 281 10.06 1.93 9.39
C GLN A 281 11.32 2.07 8.57
N PRO A 282 11.69 1.06 7.74
CA PRO A 282 12.83 1.18 6.84
C PRO A 282 12.58 2.20 5.74
N LYS A 283 13.67 2.78 5.24
CA LYS A 283 13.65 3.77 4.17
C LYS A 283 12.99 3.24 2.91
N PHE A 284 12.25 4.13 2.24
CA PHE A 284 11.79 3.96 0.88
C PHE A 284 11.95 5.25 0.07
N TYR A 285 11.95 5.09 -1.24
CA TYR A 285 11.93 6.18 -2.22
C TYR A 285 10.53 6.30 -2.78
N TYR A 286 10.14 7.51 -3.16
CA TYR A 286 8.81 7.76 -3.72
C TYR A 286 8.88 8.52 -5.03
N LYS A 287 7.82 8.42 -5.81
CA LYS A 287 7.58 9.21 -7.00
C LYS A 287 6.09 9.47 -7.12
N ARG A 288 5.73 10.74 -7.37
CA ARG A 288 4.36 11.11 -7.78
C ARG A 288 4.36 11.51 -9.24
N GLU A 289 3.49 10.90 -10.03
CA GLU A 289 3.20 11.27 -11.41
C GLU A 289 1.84 11.95 -11.47
N VAL A 290 1.84 13.27 -11.69
CA VAL A 290 0.60 14.03 -11.83
C VAL A 290 0.06 13.84 -13.24
N ILE A 291 -1.15 13.32 -13.37
CA ILE A 291 -1.84 13.07 -14.63
C ILE A 291 -2.75 14.26 -14.96
N LYS A 292 -3.54 14.67 -13.97
CA LYS A 292 -4.49 15.76 -14.15
C LYS A 292 -4.47 16.70 -12.96
N LYS A 293 -4.36 17.98 -13.27
CA LYS A 293 -4.45 19.06 -12.30
C LYS A 293 -5.30 20.20 -12.88
N TYR A 294 -5.87 20.99 -12.01
CA TYR A 294 -6.56 22.20 -12.41
C TYR A 294 -6.21 23.35 -11.48
N LYS A 295 -6.49 24.56 -11.93
CA LYS A 295 -6.24 25.77 -11.19
C LYS A 295 -7.55 26.49 -10.91
N GLU A 296 -7.74 26.95 -9.68
CA GLU A 296 -8.86 27.79 -9.28
C GLU A 296 -8.30 29.03 -8.57
N GLY A 297 -8.41 30.20 -9.22
CA GLY A 297 -7.65 31.38 -8.81
C GLY A 297 -6.14 31.12 -8.88
N ASP A 298 -5.43 31.34 -7.78
CA ASP A 298 -3.98 31.09 -7.67
C ASP A 298 -3.64 29.70 -7.13
N VAL A 299 -4.64 28.88 -6.83
CA VAL A 299 -4.46 27.56 -6.20
C VAL A 299 -4.48 26.44 -7.22
N GLU A 300 -3.48 25.57 -7.17
CA GLU A 300 -3.45 24.32 -7.93
C GLU A 300 -3.98 23.14 -7.10
N TYR A 301 -4.74 22.29 -7.77
CA TYR A 301 -5.29 21.05 -7.23
C TYR A 301 -4.95 19.88 -8.13
N ILE A 302 -4.70 18.73 -7.54
CA ILE A 302 -4.61 17.49 -8.29
C ILE A 302 -5.92 16.72 -8.19
N THR A 303 -6.33 16.16 -9.31
CA THR A 303 -7.51 15.29 -9.40
C THR A 303 -7.15 13.89 -9.86
N GLU A 304 -6.04 13.71 -10.58
CA GLU A 304 -5.59 12.40 -11.02
C GLU A 304 -4.06 12.31 -10.96
N TYR A 305 -3.54 11.26 -10.31
CA TYR A 305 -2.11 11.04 -10.15
C TYR A 305 -1.79 9.59 -9.80
N ILE A 306 -0.51 9.24 -9.90
CA ILE A 306 0.00 7.93 -9.47
C ILE A 306 1.09 8.17 -8.44
N ASP A 307 0.96 7.55 -7.28
CA ASP A 307 2.00 7.46 -6.28
C ASP A 307 2.71 6.12 -6.38
N TYR A 308 4.04 6.16 -6.36
CA TYR A 308 4.89 4.97 -6.31
C TYR A 308 5.83 5.01 -5.12
N ILE A 309 6.10 3.85 -4.55
CA ILE A 309 7.17 3.65 -3.57
C ILE A 309 8.08 2.50 -4.00
N SER A 310 9.37 2.61 -3.67
CA SER A 310 10.39 1.61 -4.00
C SER A 310 11.38 1.44 -2.86
N PRO A 311 11.82 0.21 -2.54
CA PRO A 311 12.86 0.00 -1.52
C PRO A 311 14.26 0.43 -1.98
N VAL A 312 14.44 0.66 -3.28
CA VAL A 312 15.70 1.08 -3.89
C VAL A 312 15.51 2.35 -4.72
N MET A 313 16.57 3.15 -4.84
CA MET A 313 16.55 4.34 -5.69
C MET A 313 16.36 3.94 -7.16
N ARG A 314 15.49 4.66 -7.86
CA ARG A 314 15.19 4.47 -9.28
C ARG A 314 15.13 5.79 -10.00
N GLU A 315 15.20 5.77 -11.31
CA GLU A 315 15.07 6.99 -12.13
C GLU A 315 13.72 7.70 -11.86
N GLY A 316 13.78 8.99 -11.56
CA GLY A 316 12.63 9.82 -11.24
C GLY A 316 12.07 9.64 -9.83
N PHE A 317 12.62 8.74 -9.02
CA PHE A 317 12.30 8.61 -7.61
C PHE A 317 13.16 9.55 -6.77
N ARG A 318 12.64 9.93 -5.61
CA ARG A 318 13.32 10.74 -4.61
C ARG A 318 13.21 10.07 -3.25
N THR A 319 14.16 10.35 -2.38
CA THR A 319 14.04 9.96 -0.97
C THR A 319 12.86 10.68 -0.36
N HIS A 320 11.92 9.93 0.25
CA HIS A 320 10.79 10.57 0.94
C HIS A 320 11.31 11.42 2.11
N PRO A 321 10.80 12.63 2.35
CA PRO A 321 11.31 13.54 3.38
C PRO A 321 11.34 12.97 4.80
N ALA A 322 10.54 11.96 5.11
CA ALA A 322 10.64 11.21 6.37
C ALA A 322 12.02 10.57 6.60
N PHE A 323 12.78 10.34 5.53
CA PHE A 323 14.11 9.73 5.57
C PHE A 323 15.24 10.70 5.24
N LEU A 324 15.00 11.99 5.45
CA LEU A 324 16.01 13.04 5.33
C LEU A 324 16.18 13.76 6.66
N THR A 325 17.41 14.04 7.05
CA THR A 325 17.67 15.00 8.13
C THR A 325 17.33 16.43 7.66
N LYS A 326 17.33 17.39 8.57
CA LYS A 326 17.24 18.82 8.21
C LYS A 326 18.35 19.30 7.28
N THR A 327 19.49 18.64 7.29
CA THR A 327 20.63 18.95 6.41
C THR A 327 20.62 18.16 5.11
N GLY A 328 19.58 17.38 4.84
CA GLY A 328 19.43 16.58 3.61
C GLY A 328 20.18 15.24 3.60
N LEU A 329 20.76 14.81 4.72
CA LEU A 329 21.39 13.47 4.80
C LEU A 329 20.31 12.39 4.84
N GLU A 330 20.52 11.31 4.10
CA GLU A 330 19.61 10.16 4.09
C GLU A 330 19.72 9.33 5.37
N LEU A 331 18.56 8.93 5.87
CA LEU A 331 18.37 8.04 7.01
C LEU A 331 18.05 6.62 6.52
N GLN A 332 18.41 5.60 7.29
CA GLN A 332 18.04 4.22 6.99
C GLN A 332 16.58 3.91 7.34
N GLY A 333 15.96 4.73 8.17
CA GLY A 333 14.58 4.60 8.61
C GLY A 333 14.23 5.66 9.64
N TYR A 334 13.00 5.61 10.13
CA TYR A 334 12.54 6.40 11.26
C TYR A 334 11.91 5.51 12.32
N LEU A 335 11.76 6.07 13.52
CA LEU A 335 11.03 5.45 14.62
C LEU A 335 9.76 6.24 14.91
N ILE A 336 8.62 5.55 14.97
CA ILE A 336 7.35 6.11 15.41
C ILE A 336 6.89 5.35 16.66
N GLY A 337 6.40 6.06 17.67
CA GLY A 337 5.89 5.45 18.89
C GLY A 337 4.81 4.40 18.60
N ALA A 338 4.99 3.20 19.10
CA ALA A 338 3.97 2.16 18.99
C ALA A 338 2.69 2.59 19.70
N TYR A 339 2.82 3.34 20.78
CA TYR A 339 1.73 3.84 21.61
C TYR A 339 1.61 5.37 21.53
N GLU A 340 0.46 5.89 21.90
CA GLU A 340 0.22 7.33 22.06
C GLU A 340 1.13 7.90 23.14
N GLY A 341 1.51 9.17 22.99
CA GLY A 341 2.50 9.79 23.84
C GLY A 341 2.01 9.97 25.29
N GLY A 342 2.74 9.37 26.21
CA GLY A 342 2.66 9.62 27.64
C GLY A 342 3.87 10.42 28.14
N ALA A 343 3.99 10.63 29.45
CA ALA A 343 5.18 11.20 30.06
C ALA A 343 5.61 10.41 31.30
N GLU A 344 6.89 10.51 31.62
CA GLU A 344 7.45 10.09 32.90
C GLU A 344 8.08 11.28 33.62
N ILE A 345 7.86 11.36 34.93
CA ILE A 345 8.46 12.33 35.83
C ILE A 345 9.04 11.56 37.02
N ASN A 346 10.27 11.84 37.39
CA ASN A 346 10.96 11.17 38.51
C ASN A 346 10.90 9.63 38.45
N ASN A 347 11.02 9.06 37.23
CA ASN A 347 10.94 7.62 36.94
C ASN A 347 9.56 6.96 37.14
N ALA A 348 8.51 7.72 37.34
CA ALA A 348 7.13 7.24 37.36
C ALA A 348 6.37 7.76 36.14
N TYR A 349 5.40 6.96 35.65
CA TYR A 349 4.50 7.48 34.62
C TYR A 349 3.55 8.49 35.22
N PHE A 350 3.37 9.59 34.49
CA PHE A 350 2.44 10.62 34.87
C PHE A 350 1.01 10.16 34.56
N ASP A 351 0.17 10.17 35.59
CA ASP A 351 -1.27 9.97 35.44
C ASP A 351 -1.98 11.34 35.54
N ARG A 352 -2.60 11.75 34.47
CA ARG A 352 -3.28 13.05 34.37
C ARG A 352 -4.45 13.24 35.33
N ASP A 353 -5.05 12.15 35.81
CA ASP A 353 -6.23 12.22 36.68
C ASP A 353 -5.86 12.37 38.17
N GLU A 354 -4.66 11.93 38.53
CA GLU A 354 -4.21 11.94 39.93
C GLU A 354 -3.44 13.21 40.33
N ASN A 355 -2.84 13.89 39.34
CA ASN A 355 -1.96 15.04 39.58
C ASN A 355 -2.43 16.28 38.83
N ASN A 356 -2.91 17.29 39.53
CA ASN A 356 -3.15 18.65 38.99
C ASN A 356 -1.86 19.39 38.63
N GLU A 357 -0.72 18.70 38.56
CA GLU A 357 0.56 19.31 38.30
C GLU A 357 0.73 19.69 36.82
N THR A 358 1.30 20.85 36.58
CA THR A 358 1.65 21.32 35.24
C THR A 358 2.84 20.53 34.69
N ILE A 359 2.64 19.74 33.64
CA ILE A 359 3.73 19.08 32.90
C ILE A 359 4.46 20.13 32.09
N SER A 360 5.36 20.88 32.64
CA SER A 360 5.91 21.97 31.82
C SER A 360 7.36 21.81 31.42
N THR A 361 8.23 21.23 32.23
CA THR A 361 9.67 21.33 31.97
C THR A 361 10.51 20.14 32.42
N ILE A 362 9.96 19.24 33.22
CA ILE A 362 10.75 18.19 33.91
C ILE A 362 10.49 16.80 33.32
N GLY A 363 9.30 16.57 32.74
CA GLY A 363 8.91 15.27 32.21
C GLY A 363 9.62 14.90 30.92
N LYS A 364 9.71 13.61 30.64
CA LYS A 364 10.18 13.03 29.38
C LYS A 364 9.04 12.31 28.68
N ALA A 365 8.88 12.55 27.39
CA ALA A 365 7.91 11.82 26.57
C ALA A 365 8.18 10.32 26.61
N THR A 366 7.14 9.49 26.55
CA THR A 366 7.28 8.04 26.51
C THR A 366 6.30 7.41 25.51
N SER A 367 6.73 6.31 24.91
CA SER A 367 5.88 5.39 24.14
C SER A 367 5.88 4.05 24.83
N ASN A 368 4.89 3.84 25.69
CA ASN A 368 4.80 2.64 26.50
C ASN A 368 3.34 2.25 26.74
N SER A 369 3.08 0.95 26.81
CA SER A 369 1.74 0.40 27.01
C SER A 369 1.14 0.67 28.40
N LYS A 370 1.97 1.00 29.39
CA LYS A 370 1.53 1.34 30.76
C LYS A 370 1.36 2.83 30.98
N ALA A 371 1.91 3.64 30.09
CA ALA A 371 1.74 5.09 30.17
C ALA A 371 0.36 5.49 29.66
N ARG A 372 -0.32 6.35 30.37
CA ARG A 372 -1.57 6.96 29.92
C ARG A 372 -1.28 8.00 28.85
N PRO A 373 -2.02 8.04 27.72
CA PRO A 373 -1.90 9.10 26.74
C PRO A 373 -2.15 10.48 27.36
N LEU A 374 -1.26 11.41 27.09
CA LEU A 374 -1.42 12.78 27.57
C LEU A 374 -2.25 13.62 26.62
N SER A 375 -3.13 14.44 27.17
CA SER A 375 -3.87 15.47 26.46
C SER A 375 -3.98 16.76 27.29
N GLY A 376 -4.53 17.83 26.73
CA GLY A 376 -4.16 19.17 27.16
C GLY A 376 -4.97 19.90 28.20
N SER A 377 -6.21 19.49 28.61
CA SER A 377 -7.00 20.43 29.44
C SER A 377 -6.63 20.42 30.91
N THR A 378 -6.28 19.28 31.47
CA THR A 378 -6.00 19.13 32.91
C THR A 378 -4.55 19.45 33.25
N ASN A 379 -3.62 19.17 32.34
CA ASN A 379 -2.19 19.25 32.60
C ASN A 379 -1.47 20.34 31.79
N ASN A 380 -2.21 21.25 31.17
CA ASN A 380 -1.66 22.32 30.33
C ASN A 380 -0.74 21.81 29.21
N LEU A 381 -1.06 20.65 28.61
CA LEU A 381 -0.31 20.10 27.50
C LEU A 381 -0.59 20.92 26.23
N SER A 382 0.26 21.90 25.98
CA SER A 382 0.29 22.62 24.71
C SER A 382 1.20 21.93 23.70
N PHE A 383 1.15 22.40 22.46
CA PHE A 383 2.07 21.98 21.40
C PHE A 383 3.55 22.11 21.81
N GLU A 384 3.92 23.24 22.43
CA GLU A 384 5.30 23.50 22.85
C GLU A 384 5.70 22.61 24.04
N VAL A 385 4.78 22.33 24.96
CA VAL A 385 5.05 21.40 26.06
C VAL A 385 5.28 20.00 25.51
N ALA A 386 4.44 19.52 24.59
CA ALA A 386 4.61 18.22 23.94
C ALA A 386 5.98 18.09 23.24
N ARG A 387 6.37 19.15 22.49
CA ARG A 387 7.70 19.23 21.86
C ARG A 387 8.83 19.16 22.91
N LYS A 388 8.68 19.88 24.02
CA LYS A 388 9.66 19.91 25.10
C LYS A 388 9.81 18.55 25.79
N LEU A 389 8.71 17.86 26.07
CA LEU A 389 8.73 16.51 26.62
C LEU A 389 9.53 15.53 25.73
N CYS A 390 9.35 15.63 24.40
CA CYS A 390 10.11 14.80 23.46
C CYS A 390 11.60 15.14 23.50
N THR A 391 11.97 16.41 23.44
CA THR A 391 13.37 16.84 23.46
C THR A 391 14.06 16.59 24.81
N ASN A 392 13.31 16.55 25.92
CA ASN A 392 13.85 16.17 27.23
C ASN A 392 14.31 14.71 27.30
N ARG A 393 13.77 13.82 26.43
CA ARG A 393 14.26 12.44 26.33
C ARG A 393 15.64 12.38 25.67
N GLY A 394 15.97 13.36 24.84
CA GLY A 394 17.25 13.50 24.16
C GLY A 394 17.08 14.24 22.84
N ASN A 395 18.18 14.73 22.29
CA ASN A 395 18.19 15.51 21.04
C ASN A 395 17.80 14.71 19.78
N LYS A 396 17.74 13.39 19.88
CA LYS A 396 17.30 12.49 18.81
C LYS A 396 15.78 12.29 18.76
N TRP A 397 15.08 12.82 19.76
CA TRP A 397 13.64 12.59 19.93
C TRP A 397 12.83 13.83 19.60
N GLN A 398 11.70 13.62 18.96
CA GLN A 398 10.77 14.67 18.55
C GLN A 398 9.32 14.19 18.66
N GLN A 399 8.38 15.10 18.62
CA GLN A 399 6.98 14.72 18.39
C GLN A 399 6.73 14.39 16.92
N LEU A 400 5.60 13.74 16.61
CA LEU A 400 5.18 13.42 15.25
C LEU A 400 5.24 14.68 14.36
N ASP A 401 5.95 14.59 13.25
CA ASP A 401 6.03 15.64 12.25
C ASP A 401 5.32 15.28 10.95
N ILE A 402 5.10 16.26 10.10
CA ILE A 402 4.41 16.06 8.82
C ILE A 402 5.16 15.09 7.90
N ASN A 403 6.49 14.98 8.02
CA ASN A 403 7.27 14.08 7.19
C ASN A 403 6.95 12.62 7.50
N ILE A 404 6.95 12.26 8.80
CA ILE A 404 6.59 10.90 9.25
C ILE A 404 5.11 10.64 8.95
N LEU A 405 4.22 11.60 9.27
CA LEU A 405 2.80 11.45 9.01
C LEU A 405 2.50 11.18 7.54
N SER A 406 3.09 11.94 6.63
CA SER A 406 2.87 11.75 5.18
C SER A 406 3.40 10.41 4.67
N ALA A 407 4.50 9.91 5.23
CA ALA A 407 4.99 8.57 4.93
C ALA A 407 4.01 7.48 5.40
N GLU A 408 3.46 7.60 6.62
CA GLU A 408 2.43 6.68 7.12
C GLU A 408 1.15 6.75 6.29
N GLN A 409 0.73 7.94 5.87
CA GLN A 409 -0.40 8.14 4.97
C GLN A 409 -0.18 7.47 3.60
N LEU A 410 1.00 7.65 3.02
CA LEU A 410 1.36 7.06 1.73
C LEU A 410 1.40 5.53 1.79
N LEU A 411 1.99 4.98 2.86
CA LEU A 411 1.99 3.54 3.10
C LEU A 411 0.56 2.99 3.20
N PHE A 412 -0.29 3.64 3.99
CA PHE A 412 -1.68 3.22 4.15
C PHE A 412 -2.44 3.25 2.82
N THR A 413 -2.35 4.34 2.05
CA THR A 413 -3.08 4.49 0.79
C THR A 413 -2.66 3.49 -0.27
N ILE A 414 -1.38 3.21 -0.41
CA ILE A 414 -0.89 2.19 -1.36
C ILE A 414 -1.35 0.79 -0.94
N GLU A 415 -1.37 0.49 0.36
CA GLU A 415 -1.81 -0.81 0.87
C GLU A 415 -3.32 -1.04 0.69
N TYR A 416 -4.13 -0.07 1.09
CA TYR A 416 -5.59 -0.24 1.14
C TYR A 416 -6.36 0.38 -0.04
N ALA A 417 -5.69 1.13 -0.90
CA ALA A 417 -6.30 1.79 -2.05
C ALA A 417 -7.49 2.68 -1.65
N THR A 418 -7.34 3.47 -0.60
CA THR A 418 -8.36 4.40 -0.09
C THR A 418 -7.75 5.48 0.78
N TYR A 419 -8.41 6.63 0.88
CA TYR A 419 -8.13 7.66 1.89
C TYR A 419 -9.04 7.55 3.12
N ASN A 420 -9.97 6.60 3.14
CA ASN A 420 -10.90 6.40 4.24
C ASN A 420 -10.39 5.30 5.18
N ILE A 421 -9.56 5.69 6.15
CA ILE A 421 -8.98 4.75 7.11
C ILE A 421 -10.04 4.19 8.05
N GLN A 422 -11.08 4.96 8.38
CA GLN A 422 -12.16 4.51 9.26
C GLN A 422 -12.96 3.35 8.63
N TYR A 423 -13.13 3.38 7.31
CA TYR A 423 -13.79 2.29 6.60
C TYR A 423 -13.01 0.97 6.73
N ILE A 424 -11.68 1.05 6.78
CA ILE A 424 -10.79 -0.13 6.88
C ILE A 424 -10.63 -0.60 8.33
N LEU A 425 -10.35 0.33 9.26
CA LEU A 425 -9.97 0.00 10.63
C LEU A 425 -11.11 0.18 11.64
N GLY A 426 -12.18 0.88 11.24
CA GLY A 426 -13.28 1.25 12.13
C GLY A 426 -12.97 2.48 12.99
N ASN A 427 -13.91 2.83 13.86
CA ASN A 427 -13.80 3.96 14.75
C ASN A 427 -13.21 3.55 16.10
N VAL A 428 -12.52 4.48 16.74
CA VAL A 428 -12.10 4.34 18.14
C VAL A 428 -13.18 4.96 19.01
N GLU A 429 -14.06 4.14 19.55
CA GLU A 429 -15.10 4.62 20.48
C GLU A 429 -14.47 5.00 21.81
N THR A 430 -14.66 6.25 22.23
CA THR A 430 -14.15 6.71 23.51
C THR A 430 -15.07 7.75 24.13
N SER A 431 -15.42 7.55 25.39
CA SER A 431 -15.94 8.59 26.27
C SER A 431 -14.82 9.38 26.96
N ASP A 432 -13.62 8.78 27.05
CA ASP A 432 -12.42 9.33 27.69
C ASP A 432 -11.16 8.90 26.96
N THR A 433 -10.04 9.56 27.24
CA THR A 433 -8.74 9.14 26.71
C THR A 433 -8.37 7.75 27.22
N ASN A 434 -8.37 6.79 26.34
CA ASN A 434 -8.09 5.41 26.68
C ASN A 434 -6.61 5.18 27.03
N TRP A 435 -6.39 4.20 27.87
CA TRP A 435 -5.04 3.73 28.15
C TRP A 435 -4.43 3.03 26.94
N ASN A 436 -3.12 3.09 26.84
CA ASN A 436 -2.39 2.25 25.89
C ASN A 436 -2.37 0.79 26.37
N TYR A 437 -2.81 -0.15 25.54
CA TYR A 437 -2.84 -1.57 25.90
C TYR A 437 -1.92 -2.41 25.05
N PRO A 438 -1.13 -3.29 25.68
CA PRO A 438 -0.24 -4.20 24.98
C PRO A 438 -0.97 -5.48 24.57
N THR A 439 -1.98 -5.36 23.71
CA THR A 439 -2.66 -6.56 23.23
C THR A 439 -1.72 -7.37 22.30
N PRO A 440 -1.94 -8.69 22.13
CA PRO A 440 -1.14 -9.50 21.23
C PRO A 440 -1.04 -8.91 19.82
N ASN A 441 -2.13 -8.36 19.30
CA ASN A 441 -2.17 -7.78 17.95
C ASN A 441 -1.42 -6.43 17.86
N ALA A 442 -1.40 -5.63 18.93
CA ALA A 442 -0.60 -4.41 18.98
C ALA A 442 0.91 -4.67 18.94
N ARG A 443 1.35 -5.91 19.18
CA ARG A 443 2.75 -6.34 19.16
C ARG A 443 3.19 -6.95 17.84
N ILE A 444 2.35 -6.90 16.81
CA ILE A 444 2.62 -7.52 15.50
C ILE A 444 2.51 -6.48 14.40
N THR A 445 3.64 -6.11 13.78
CA THR A 445 3.64 -5.15 12.65
C THR A 445 2.99 -5.68 11.37
N LYS A 446 2.66 -6.96 11.34
CA LYS A 446 1.88 -7.58 10.25
C LYS A 446 0.37 -7.46 10.44
N PHE A 447 -0.05 -7.01 11.61
CA PHE A 447 -1.47 -6.85 11.93
C PHE A 447 -1.94 -5.43 11.65
N THR A 448 -3.11 -5.34 11.03
CA THR A 448 -3.88 -4.11 10.87
C THR A 448 -5.35 -4.43 11.16
N GLY A 449 -5.99 -3.68 12.03
CA GLY A 449 -7.39 -3.91 12.37
C GLY A 449 -7.82 -3.28 13.69
N ARG A 450 -9.09 -3.48 14.03
CA ARG A 450 -9.72 -3.03 15.26
C ARG A 450 -9.66 -4.11 16.33
N GLN A 451 -9.49 -3.70 17.56
CA GLN A 451 -9.62 -4.53 18.75
C GLN A 451 -10.71 -3.98 19.65
N GLU A 452 -11.68 -4.82 19.93
CA GLU A 452 -12.87 -4.47 20.69
C GLU A 452 -12.83 -5.07 22.09
N GLY A 453 -13.63 -4.49 22.99
CA GLY A 453 -13.88 -5.06 24.29
C GLY A 453 -12.70 -4.98 25.27
N LEU A 454 -11.76 -4.07 25.07
CA LEU A 454 -10.69 -3.80 26.01
C LEU A 454 -11.29 -3.17 27.27
N GLN A 455 -10.83 -3.60 28.46
CA GLN A 455 -11.37 -3.12 29.72
C GLN A 455 -10.31 -2.45 30.58
N HIS A 456 -10.69 -1.34 31.21
CA HIS A 456 -9.94 -0.71 32.28
C HIS A 456 -10.94 -0.23 33.35
N GLY A 457 -10.87 -0.82 34.52
CA GLY A 457 -11.89 -0.62 35.55
C GLY A 457 -13.25 -1.10 35.04
N SER A 458 -14.26 -0.24 35.10
CA SER A 458 -15.61 -0.49 34.58
C SER A 458 -15.81 -0.05 33.12
N ALA A 459 -14.82 0.61 32.50
CA ALA A 459 -14.94 1.14 31.15
C ALA A 459 -14.51 0.10 30.10
N THR A 460 -15.32 -0.02 29.05
CA THR A 460 -15.00 -0.81 27.85
C THR A 460 -14.68 0.13 26.70
N TYR A 461 -13.66 -0.17 25.91
CA TYR A 461 -13.25 0.64 24.78
C TYR A 461 -12.60 -0.21 23.69
N ASN A 462 -12.40 0.43 22.55
CA ASN A 462 -11.82 -0.17 21.36
C ASN A 462 -10.53 0.54 21.00
N GLN A 463 -9.63 -0.19 20.39
CA GLN A 463 -8.36 0.34 19.90
C GLN A 463 -8.16 -0.12 18.47
N VAL A 464 -7.59 0.72 17.64
CA VAL A 464 -7.19 0.39 16.27
C VAL A 464 -5.68 0.26 16.19
N VAL A 465 -5.21 -0.61 15.29
CA VAL A 465 -3.79 -0.83 15.08
C VAL A 465 -3.51 -0.80 13.58
N TYR A 466 -2.55 0.00 13.17
CA TYR A 466 -2.00 -0.04 11.83
C TYR A 466 -0.52 -0.44 11.90
N ARG A 467 -0.22 -1.65 11.51
CA ARG A 467 1.13 -2.21 11.42
C ARG A 467 2.02 -1.88 12.62
N GLY A 468 1.51 -2.17 13.82
CA GLY A 468 2.20 -1.97 15.10
C GLY A 468 2.03 -0.57 15.71
N VAL A 469 1.44 0.37 15.01
CA VAL A 469 1.07 1.68 15.57
C VAL A 469 -0.35 1.60 16.13
N VAL A 470 -0.47 1.71 17.43
CA VAL A 470 -1.74 1.70 18.17
C VAL A 470 -2.36 3.09 18.11
N ASN A 471 -3.66 3.16 17.85
CA ASN A 471 -4.43 4.40 17.72
C ASN A 471 -3.70 5.44 16.85
N PRO A 472 -3.43 5.14 15.56
CA PRO A 472 -2.87 6.14 14.65
C PRO A 472 -3.79 7.36 14.52
N TYR A 473 -5.08 7.16 14.80
CA TYR A 473 -6.15 8.15 14.90
C TYR A 473 -7.12 7.77 16.03
N GLY A 474 -8.10 8.62 16.30
CA GLY A 474 -9.07 8.42 17.37
C GLY A 474 -8.46 8.61 18.75
N ASN A 475 -9.13 8.19 19.80
CA ASN A 475 -8.77 8.44 21.19
C ASN A 475 -8.36 9.91 21.46
N ILE A 476 -7.16 10.31 21.11
CA ILE A 476 -6.70 11.71 21.10
C ILE A 476 -6.15 12.09 19.73
N GLY A 477 -6.32 13.34 19.31
CA GLY A 477 -5.62 13.92 18.17
C GLY A 477 -4.12 14.07 18.48
N LYS A 478 -3.28 14.09 17.47
CA LYS A 478 -1.82 14.19 17.61
C LYS A 478 -1.34 15.50 17.00
N TYR A 479 -0.66 16.32 17.78
CA TYR A 479 0.03 17.49 17.24
C TYR A 479 1.01 17.09 16.15
N ILE A 480 1.05 17.91 15.08
CA ILE A 480 1.93 17.73 13.92
C ILE A 480 2.98 18.83 13.90
N ASP A 481 4.23 18.45 13.98
CA ASP A 481 5.37 19.37 13.88
C ASP A 481 5.77 19.65 12.43
N ASN A 482 6.59 20.68 12.21
CA ASN A 482 7.13 21.13 10.94
C ASN A 482 6.08 21.61 9.92
N LEU A 483 4.83 21.80 10.33
CA LEU A 483 3.77 22.36 9.51
C LEU A 483 3.00 23.41 10.30
N SER A 484 2.81 24.60 9.75
CA SER A 484 1.98 25.65 10.34
C SER A 484 1.25 26.44 9.27
N TYR A 485 0.15 27.06 9.64
CA TYR A 485 -0.67 27.88 8.77
C TYR A 485 -1.29 29.04 9.55
N THR A 486 -0.89 30.25 9.24
CA THR A 486 -1.55 31.48 9.75
C THR A 486 -2.27 32.18 8.63
N ASP A 487 -1.53 32.74 7.68
CA ASP A 487 -2.00 33.28 6.40
C ASP A 487 -1.35 32.60 5.22
N GLU A 488 -0.29 31.85 5.48
CA GLU A 488 0.53 31.13 4.52
C GLU A 488 0.89 29.75 5.09
N LEU A 489 1.01 28.76 4.22
CA LEU A 489 1.52 27.45 4.61
C LEU A 489 3.03 27.53 4.82
N LYS A 490 3.48 27.13 5.99
CA LYS A 490 4.91 27.02 6.31
C LYS A 490 5.26 25.57 6.60
N TYR A 491 6.26 25.09 5.89
CA TYR A 491 6.88 23.80 6.12
C TYR A 491 8.34 24.02 6.52
N ASP A 492 8.74 23.46 7.66
CA ASP A 492 10.09 23.60 8.25
C ASP A 492 10.59 25.07 8.29
N GLY A 493 9.69 25.97 8.67
CA GLY A 493 9.96 27.41 8.74
C GLY A 493 9.97 28.15 7.38
N THR A 494 9.93 27.44 6.26
CA THR A 494 9.89 28.02 4.92
C THR A 494 8.45 28.24 4.49
N THR A 495 8.13 29.45 4.02
CA THR A 495 6.83 29.78 3.45
C THR A 495 6.70 29.23 2.03
N TYR A 496 5.59 28.57 1.76
CA TYR A 496 5.21 28.08 0.44
C TYR A 496 3.99 28.84 -0.06
N ASP A 497 4.11 29.40 -1.25
CA ASP A 497 2.98 30.00 -1.94
C ASP A 497 2.05 28.88 -2.45
N ILE A 498 0.90 28.77 -1.81
CA ILE A 498 -0.17 27.84 -2.18
C ILE A 498 -1.39 28.60 -2.70
N GLY A 499 -1.17 29.87 -3.07
CA GLY A 499 -2.22 30.83 -3.34
C GLY A 499 -2.86 31.38 -2.05
N LYS A 500 -3.32 32.61 -2.09
CA LYS A 500 -4.09 33.21 -0.99
C LYS A 500 -5.45 32.54 -0.90
N THR A 501 -5.52 31.45 -0.20
CA THR A 501 -6.77 30.73 -0.07
C THR A 501 -7.41 31.03 1.27
N ASN A 502 -8.68 31.38 1.21
CA ASN A 502 -9.57 31.41 2.37
C ASN A 502 -9.80 30.03 3.01
N MET A 503 -8.79 29.14 2.93
CA MET A 503 -8.90 27.76 3.45
C MET A 503 -9.44 27.68 4.86
N VAL A 504 -9.19 28.75 5.63
CA VAL A 504 -9.34 28.72 7.07
C VAL A 504 -10.46 29.64 7.56
N ARG A 505 -11.07 30.44 6.69
CA ARG A 505 -12.12 31.40 7.09
C ARG A 505 -13.54 30.81 7.07
N GLU A 506 -13.76 29.73 6.36
CA GLU A 506 -15.05 29.06 6.37
C GLU A 506 -14.96 27.77 7.21
N GLN A 507 -15.98 27.53 8.03
CA GLN A 507 -16.12 26.27 8.74
C GLN A 507 -16.46 25.17 7.72
N ASN A 508 -15.44 24.71 6.98
CA ASN A 508 -15.60 23.63 6.03
C ASN A 508 -15.34 22.29 6.71
N HIS A 509 -16.36 21.50 6.79
CA HIS A 509 -16.29 20.12 7.24
C HIS A 509 -16.88 19.21 6.15
N GLY A 510 -16.37 18.01 6.03
CA GLY A 510 -16.84 17.05 5.06
C GLY A 510 -15.79 16.02 4.69
N TYR A 511 -16.15 15.15 3.76
CA TYR A 511 -15.24 14.16 3.21
C TYR A 511 -14.30 14.80 2.20
N ILE A 512 -13.05 14.33 2.19
CA ILE A 512 -12.01 14.79 1.27
C ILE A 512 -12.46 14.55 -0.17
N SER A 513 -12.42 15.58 -1.00
CA SER A 513 -12.74 15.50 -2.42
C SER A 513 -11.55 15.82 -3.33
N ASN A 514 -10.56 16.55 -2.86
CA ASN A 514 -9.30 16.75 -3.55
C ASN A 514 -8.20 17.30 -2.62
N PHE A 515 -6.98 17.30 -3.13
CA PHE A 515 -5.81 17.76 -2.41
C PHE A 515 -5.22 19.01 -3.06
N LEU A 516 -4.68 19.86 -2.22
CA LEU A 516 -3.83 20.95 -2.63
C LEU A 516 -2.57 20.39 -3.30
N TYR A 517 -2.15 21.01 -4.39
CA TYR A 517 -0.91 20.64 -5.06
C TYR A 517 0.10 21.79 -5.04
N ASN A 518 1.29 21.45 -4.59
CA ASN A 518 2.47 22.28 -4.77
C ASN A 518 3.62 21.34 -5.17
N GLU A 519 4.31 21.65 -6.25
CA GLU A 519 5.36 20.79 -6.83
C GLU A 519 6.53 20.51 -5.87
N LYS A 520 6.81 21.44 -4.95
CA LYS A 520 7.86 21.30 -3.93
C LYS A 520 7.41 20.50 -2.71
N LEU A 521 6.09 20.35 -2.52
CA LEU A 521 5.46 19.64 -1.42
C LEU A 521 4.55 18.52 -1.92
N ASP A 522 4.86 17.92 -3.06
CA ASP A 522 4.04 16.91 -3.73
C ASP A 522 3.87 15.60 -2.94
N TRP A 523 4.69 15.42 -1.91
CA TRP A 523 4.61 14.30 -0.96
C TRP A 523 3.61 14.51 0.17
N ILE A 524 3.04 15.69 0.33
CA ILE A 524 2.00 15.99 1.32
C ILE A 524 0.63 15.89 0.66
N ASN A 525 -0.23 15.04 1.20
CA ASN A 525 -1.64 14.99 0.86
C ASN A 525 -2.41 15.95 1.77
N PHE A 526 -2.48 17.22 1.39
CA PHE A 526 -3.17 18.25 2.16
C PHE A 526 -4.61 18.40 1.64
N PRO A 527 -5.64 17.97 2.40
CA PRO A 527 -7.03 18.07 1.98
C PRO A 527 -7.41 19.54 1.79
N LYS A 528 -8.07 19.87 0.68
CA LYS A 528 -8.46 21.23 0.39
C LYS A 528 -9.96 21.40 0.15
N LYS A 529 -10.55 20.58 -0.68
CA LYS A 529 -11.99 20.59 -0.88
C LYS A 529 -12.65 19.45 -0.15
N LEU A 530 -13.74 19.79 0.52
CA LEU A 530 -14.59 18.85 1.24
C LEU A 530 -15.98 18.93 0.62
N ASN A 531 -16.51 17.82 0.13
CA ASN A 531 -17.79 17.81 -0.58
C ASN A 531 -19.02 17.74 0.36
N GLY A 532 -18.81 17.55 1.65
CA GLY A 532 -19.90 17.46 2.64
C GLY A 532 -20.85 16.27 2.48
N SER A 533 -20.57 15.35 1.57
CA SER A 533 -21.44 14.21 1.23
C SER A 533 -20.93 12.90 1.80
N SER A 534 -21.80 12.21 2.53
CA SER A 534 -21.53 10.85 3.03
C SER A 534 -21.73 9.76 1.97
N LEU A 535 -22.34 10.08 0.83
CA LEU A 535 -22.76 9.08 -0.17
C LEU A 535 -21.58 8.47 -0.95
N LYS A 536 -20.44 9.20 -1.05
CA LYS A 536 -19.22 8.69 -1.70
C LYS A 536 -18.00 9.26 -0.96
N PRO A 537 -17.66 8.77 0.23
CA PRO A 537 -16.50 9.25 0.95
C PRO A 537 -15.23 8.82 0.22
N VAL A 538 -14.46 9.79 -0.25
CA VAL A 538 -13.14 9.56 -0.87
C VAL A 538 -12.09 9.32 0.21
N GLY A 539 -12.27 9.93 1.37
CA GLY A 539 -11.32 9.89 2.47
C GLY A 539 -11.97 10.13 3.81
N ASP A 540 -11.16 10.32 4.82
CA ASP A 540 -11.59 10.66 6.16
C ASP A 540 -12.36 11.98 6.18
N TYR A 541 -13.24 12.11 7.16
CA TYR A 541 -13.95 13.34 7.39
C TYR A 541 -13.04 14.36 8.05
N CYS A 542 -12.87 15.51 7.43
CA CYS A 542 -12.00 16.57 7.92
C CYS A 542 -12.80 17.76 8.44
N PHE A 543 -12.25 18.44 9.42
CA PHE A 543 -12.76 19.70 9.95
C PHE A 543 -11.65 20.73 10.05
N PHE A 544 -11.77 21.81 9.30
CA PHE A 544 -10.86 22.96 9.38
C PHE A 544 -11.54 24.10 10.11
N LYS A 545 -11.24 24.26 11.39
CA LYS A 545 -11.66 25.44 12.15
C LYS A 545 -10.62 26.54 12.02
N THR A 546 -11.10 27.71 11.65
CA THR A 546 -10.44 29.02 11.61
C THR A 546 -9.08 29.14 12.30
N ILE A 547 -8.13 29.74 11.55
CA ILE A 547 -6.85 30.32 11.99
C ILE A 547 -6.21 29.60 13.17
N GLY A 548 -5.29 28.71 12.88
CA GLY A 548 -4.49 28.04 13.89
C GLY A 548 -3.05 27.93 13.43
N ASP A 549 -2.13 28.25 14.33
CA ASP A 549 -0.70 28.20 14.06
C ASP A 549 -0.18 26.77 13.89
N ILE A 550 -0.95 25.79 14.35
CA ILE A 550 -0.54 24.38 14.39
C ILE A 550 -1.62 23.46 13.86
N PHE A 551 -1.17 22.36 13.30
CA PHE A 551 -2.02 21.25 12.90
C PHE A 551 -2.03 20.15 13.94
N PHE A 552 -3.13 19.44 14.00
CA PHE A 552 -3.23 18.13 14.61
C PHE A 552 -3.97 17.20 13.65
N VAL A 553 -3.82 15.89 13.86
CA VAL A 553 -4.44 14.86 13.04
C VAL A 553 -5.10 13.80 13.93
N GLY A 554 -6.10 13.18 13.40
CA GLY A 554 -6.62 11.94 13.95
C GLY A 554 -7.90 12.03 14.75
N LYS A 555 -8.36 13.22 15.14
CA LYS A 555 -9.63 13.38 15.86
C LYS A 555 -10.24 14.76 15.64
N ASP A 556 -11.53 14.81 15.36
CA ASP A 556 -12.28 16.06 15.37
C ASP A 556 -12.66 16.44 16.80
N LEU A 557 -12.60 17.74 17.06
CA LEU A 557 -12.84 18.31 18.38
C LEU A 557 -14.27 18.84 18.56
N GLN A 558 -15.13 18.69 17.56
CA GLN A 558 -16.51 19.17 17.60
C GLN A 558 -17.56 18.05 17.48
N THR A 559 -17.57 17.13 18.42
CA THR A 559 -18.59 16.07 18.50
C THR A 559 -20.00 16.57 18.89
N SER A 560 -20.17 17.86 19.23
CA SER A 560 -21.42 18.37 19.80
C SER A 560 -22.42 18.92 18.79
N HIS A 561 -22.14 18.96 17.49
CA HIS A 561 -22.99 19.71 16.54
C HIS A 561 -23.73 18.89 15.50
N ILE A 562 -23.54 17.60 15.39
CA ILE A 562 -24.27 16.79 14.41
C ILE A 562 -24.70 15.50 15.10
N GLY A 563 -25.99 15.35 15.32
CA GLY A 563 -26.61 14.09 15.77
C GLY A 563 -26.51 13.01 14.69
N SER A 564 -25.32 12.65 14.28
CA SER A 564 -25.02 11.56 13.35
C SER A 564 -23.90 10.70 13.93
N ASP A 565 -24.05 9.40 13.85
CA ASP A 565 -23.13 8.35 14.28
C ASP A 565 -21.77 8.33 13.53
N ILE A 566 -21.36 9.43 12.91
CA ILE A 566 -20.12 9.54 12.14
C ILE A 566 -19.06 10.18 13.03
N SER A 567 -18.11 9.39 13.50
CA SER A 567 -16.93 9.92 14.16
C SER A 567 -16.00 10.56 13.13
N HIS A 568 -15.53 11.77 13.43
CA HIS A 568 -14.63 12.52 12.57
C HIS A 568 -13.18 12.20 12.93
N GLU A 569 -12.76 11.00 12.65
CA GLU A 569 -11.45 10.47 12.99
C GLU A 569 -10.75 9.93 11.75
N GLY A 570 -9.44 9.93 11.72
CA GLY A 570 -8.65 9.36 10.63
C GLY A 570 -7.27 10.00 10.49
N ILE A 571 -6.32 9.32 9.85
CA ILE A 571 -4.98 9.89 9.62
C ILE A 571 -4.96 11.01 8.57
N PHE A 572 -6.05 11.21 7.86
CA PHE A 572 -6.27 12.34 6.94
C PHE A 572 -7.22 13.39 7.53
N ALA A 573 -7.73 13.18 8.73
CA ALA A 573 -8.58 14.13 9.43
C ALA A 573 -7.71 15.20 10.11
N TYR A 574 -7.41 16.25 9.37
CA TYR A 574 -6.64 17.39 9.87
C TYR A 574 -7.56 18.38 10.60
N GLY A 575 -7.04 18.95 11.69
CA GLY A 575 -7.61 20.09 12.35
C GLY A 575 -6.54 21.15 12.63
N THR A 576 -6.94 22.38 12.89
CA THR A 576 -6.03 23.48 13.22
C THR A 576 -6.38 24.10 14.57
N ARG A 577 -5.37 24.60 15.29
CA ARG A 577 -5.52 25.31 16.56
C ARG A 577 -4.49 26.41 16.73
N ASN A 578 -4.81 27.34 17.62
CA ASN A 578 -3.83 28.28 18.14
C ASN A 578 -2.85 27.50 19.06
N LYS A 579 -1.57 27.75 18.89
CA LYS A 579 -0.46 27.07 19.57
C LYS A 579 -0.47 27.21 21.10
N SER A 580 -1.12 28.23 21.63
CA SER A 580 -1.30 28.46 23.06
C SER A 580 -2.54 27.77 23.66
N MET A 581 -3.38 27.14 22.84
CA MET A 581 -4.61 26.49 23.32
C MET A 581 -4.34 25.07 23.79
N TYR A 582 -4.99 24.72 24.87
CA TYR A 582 -5.03 23.37 25.43
C TYR A 582 -6.31 22.66 25.00
N SER A 583 -6.26 21.36 24.79
CA SER A 583 -7.44 20.54 24.52
C SER A 583 -7.33 19.19 25.19
N LYS A 584 -8.40 18.77 25.85
CA LYS A 584 -8.51 17.41 26.38
C LYS A 584 -8.38 16.30 25.32
N ASP A 585 -8.65 16.64 24.05
CA ASP A 585 -8.70 15.69 22.96
C ASP A 585 -7.45 15.73 22.07
N VAL A 586 -6.43 16.53 22.39
CA VAL A 586 -5.20 16.61 21.61
C VAL A 586 -3.98 16.37 22.48
N GLY A 587 -3.16 15.43 22.05
CA GLY A 587 -1.89 15.08 22.65
C GLY A 587 -0.80 14.97 21.60
N PHE A 588 0.08 13.98 21.72
CA PHE A 588 1.22 13.83 20.84
C PHE A 588 1.62 12.36 20.65
N ARG A 589 2.58 12.11 19.79
CA ARG A 589 3.25 10.82 19.61
C ARG A 589 4.76 11.03 19.57
N LEU A 590 5.49 10.21 20.32
CA LEU A 590 6.95 10.23 20.34
C LEU A 590 7.50 9.62 19.05
N CYS A 591 8.47 10.29 18.44
CA CYS A 591 9.14 9.85 17.21
C CYS A 591 10.65 10.11 17.28
N SER A 592 11.39 9.47 16.39
CA SER A 592 12.80 9.79 16.13
C SER A 592 13.09 9.71 14.65
N ARG A 593 13.76 10.76 14.15
CA ARG A 593 14.23 10.88 12.76
C ARG A 593 15.64 11.45 12.79
N ASP A 594 16.59 10.58 13.13
CA ASP A 594 17.98 10.98 13.35
C ASP A 594 18.94 10.07 12.59
N SER A 595 20.05 10.63 12.12
CA SER A 595 21.10 9.90 11.41
C SER A 595 21.81 8.86 12.28
N ASN A 596 21.65 8.94 13.59
CA ASN A 596 22.31 8.09 14.57
C ASN A 596 21.38 7.05 15.20
N ILE A 597 20.27 6.68 14.53
CA ILE A 597 19.53 5.48 14.90
C ILE A 597 20.44 4.28 14.67
N VAL A 598 20.79 3.60 15.75
CA VAL A 598 21.68 2.44 15.71
C VAL A 598 20.87 1.16 15.86
N ILE A 599 20.98 0.26 14.89
CA ILE A 599 20.36 -1.06 14.95
C ILE A 599 21.38 -2.03 15.54
N LEU A 600 21.19 -2.40 16.80
CA LEU A 600 21.98 -3.43 17.48
C LEU A 600 21.26 -4.79 17.43
N ALA A 601 19.94 -4.78 17.49
CA ALA A 601 19.11 -5.97 17.47
C ALA A 601 19.40 -6.83 16.22
N GLU A 602 19.41 -8.14 16.43
CA GLU A 602 19.51 -9.16 15.37
C GLU A 602 18.10 -9.72 15.09
N ASP A 603 17.85 -10.11 13.83
CA ASP A 603 16.56 -10.68 13.40
C ASP A 603 16.29 -12.07 13.98
#